data_2b4e84ad5e610b92961dc70047e8e01d
#
_entry.id   2b4e84ad5e610b92961dc70047e8e01d
#
_cell.length_a   1.000
_cell.length_b   1.000
_cell.length_c   1.000
_cell.angle_alpha   90.00
_cell.angle_beta   90.00
_cell.angle_gamma   90.00
#
_symmetry.space_group_name_H-M   'P 1'
#
loop_
_entity.id
_entity.type
_entity.pdbx_description
1 polymer ?
#
loop_
_entity_poly.entity_id
_entity_poly.type
_entity_poly.pdbx_seq_one_letter_code
_entity_poly.pdbx_strand_id
1 'polypeptide(L)'
;KKKYRELAKKYHPDSNQGSKDAEGKFKIVSEAYEILSDAKKRKEYDRQRSYKKQSRPRPSGQPNWAQEPPGGFGRRPGGNEQSYQEPFAAEPEPVDPDMPTSGFDLQFIIDVPLPTVALGGTIPYIYEKYVKCQNCDGSGIQGEDECSDCQGKQLVVRSVTLDVKIPPGVADKHTLAIIKKGGEGKNGGPPGDLFLKINTQPHPHFKRIKNDIISQVTIPRKLADEGGTFKVKTLNKTKTIEVEEGTLIGEELRIRGEGAAINWGKKRGDLIIKFNIEEDDS
;
A
#
# COMPACT_ATOMS: atom_id res chain seq x y z
N LYS A 1 22.98 12.92 -18.69
CA LYS A 1 23.19 12.95 -20.14
C LYS A 1 23.54 11.57 -20.72
N LYS A 2 24.51 10.81 -20.15
CA LYS A 2 24.93 9.49 -20.66
C LYS A 2 23.76 8.49 -20.67
N LYS A 3 23.04 8.36 -19.55
CA LYS A 3 21.86 7.48 -19.44
C LYS A 3 20.71 7.88 -20.37
N TYR A 4 20.47 9.16 -20.59
CA TYR A 4 19.50 9.62 -21.57
C TYR A 4 19.81 9.10 -22.97
N ARG A 5 21.06 9.27 -23.42
CA ARG A 5 21.47 8.81 -24.76
C ARG A 5 21.31 7.30 -24.94
N GLU A 6 21.62 6.51 -23.91
CA GLU A 6 21.43 5.06 -23.92
C GLU A 6 19.94 4.68 -24.07
N LEU A 7 19.07 5.31 -23.26
CA LEU A 7 17.64 5.03 -23.26
C LEU A 7 16.95 5.58 -24.53
N ALA A 8 17.34 6.77 -24.99
CA ALA A 8 16.82 7.35 -26.20
C ALA A 8 17.17 6.49 -27.43
N LYS A 9 18.38 5.95 -27.50
CA LYS A 9 18.78 5.01 -28.58
C LYS A 9 18.00 3.68 -28.48
N LYS A 10 17.78 3.19 -27.27
CA LYS A 10 17.06 1.94 -27.03
C LYS A 10 15.57 2.01 -27.41
N TYR A 11 14.93 3.15 -27.17
CA TYR A 11 13.48 3.34 -27.41
C TYR A 11 13.19 4.28 -28.57
N HIS A 12 14.19 4.50 -29.47
CA HIS A 12 13.98 5.34 -30.64
C HIS A 12 12.89 4.78 -31.55
N PRO A 13 11.98 5.62 -32.07
CA PRO A 13 10.90 5.16 -32.95
C PRO A 13 11.38 4.42 -34.19
N ASP A 14 12.50 4.85 -34.80
CA ASP A 14 13.07 4.18 -35.98
C ASP A 14 13.59 2.76 -35.68
N SER A 15 14.04 2.52 -34.44
CA SER A 15 14.57 1.22 -34.02
C SER A 15 13.48 0.28 -33.47
N ASN A 16 12.28 0.80 -33.21
CA ASN A 16 11.15 0.08 -32.59
C ASN A 16 9.84 0.36 -33.32
N GLN A 17 9.86 0.31 -34.66
CA GLN A 17 8.69 0.62 -35.49
C GLN A 17 7.45 -0.19 -35.10
N GLY A 18 6.36 0.50 -34.76
CA GLY A 18 5.06 -0.08 -34.40
C GLY A 18 4.88 -0.48 -32.93
N SER A 19 5.88 -0.30 -32.05
CA SER A 19 5.74 -0.58 -30.62
C SER A 19 5.25 0.63 -29.85
N LYS A 20 3.95 0.66 -29.52
CA LYS A 20 3.34 1.71 -28.65
C LYS A 20 4.01 1.80 -27.27
N ASP A 21 4.52 0.69 -26.76
CA ASP A 21 5.28 0.65 -25.48
C ASP A 21 6.64 1.35 -25.58
N ALA A 22 7.33 1.23 -26.71
CA ALA A 22 8.60 1.91 -26.92
C ALA A 22 8.41 3.42 -27.09
N GLU A 23 7.36 3.81 -27.83
CA GLU A 23 6.98 5.21 -27.98
C GLU A 23 6.62 5.88 -26.67
N GLY A 24 5.79 5.22 -25.82
CA GLY A 24 5.47 5.70 -24.48
C GLY A 24 6.69 5.87 -23.57
N LYS A 25 7.62 4.92 -23.62
CA LYS A 25 8.89 4.99 -22.85
C LYS A 25 9.81 6.09 -23.38
N PHE A 26 9.90 6.29 -24.69
CA PHE A 26 10.67 7.36 -25.29
C PHE A 26 10.15 8.75 -24.87
N LYS A 27 8.83 8.94 -24.86
CA LYS A 27 8.19 10.19 -24.41
C LYS A 27 8.54 10.51 -22.97
N ILE A 28 8.41 9.52 -22.06
CA ILE A 28 8.74 9.67 -20.63
C ILE A 28 10.24 10.02 -20.44
N VAL A 29 11.14 9.35 -21.16
CA VAL A 29 12.58 9.58 -21.09
C VAL A 29 12.95 10.98 -21.61
N SER A 30 12.29 11.44 -22.65
CA SER A 30 12.49 12.79 -23.23
C SER A 30 11.99 13.88 -22.29
N GLU A 31 10.81 13.72 -21.70
CA GLU A 31 10.23 14.65 -20.74
C GLU A 31 11.09 14.74 -19.45
N ALA A 32 11.54 13.60 -18.93
CA ALA A 32 12.45 13.57 -17.80
C ALA A 32 13.79 14.28 -18.10
N TYR A 33 14.32 14.14 -19.32
CA TYR A 33 15.55 14.84 -19.70
C TYR A 33 15.33 16.34 -19.84
N GLU A 34 14.22 16.79 -20.40
CA GLU A 34 13.87 18.20 -20.51
C GLU A 34 13.81 18.88 -19.14
N ILE A 35 13.17 18.24 -18.16
CA ILE A 35 13.08 18.75 -16.79
C ILE A 35 14.46 18.77 -16.10
N LEU A 36 15.24 17.69 -16.23
CA LEU A 36 16.51 17.53 -15.52
C LEU A 36 17.69 18.25 -16.18
N SER A 37 17.61 18.60 -17.48
CA SER A 37 18.68 19.30 -18.21
C SER A 37 18.68 20.81 -17.96
N ASP A 38 17.53 21.39 -17.64
CA ASP A 38 17.36 22.81 -17.35
C ASP A 38 17.33 23.03 -15.81
N ALA A 39 18.27 23.87 -15.33
CA ALA A 39 18.39 24.17 -13.92
C ALA A 39 17.17 24.89 -13.33
N LYS A 40 16.43 25.68 -14.13
CA LYS A 40 15.21 26.38 -13.70
C LYS A 40 14.05 25.40 -13.59
N LYS A 41 13.82 24.57 -14.63
CA LYS A 41 12.78 23.53 -14.65
C LYS A 41 13.00 22.49 -13.55
N ARG A 42 14.26 22.11 -13.28
CA ARG A 42 14.60 21.22 -12.18
C ARG A 42 14.25 21.81 -10.81
N LYS A 43 14.62 23.06 -10.55
CA LYS A 43 14.26 23.74 -9.29
C LYS A 43 12.74 23.85 -9.11
N GLU A 44 12.03 24.12 -10.18
CA GLU A 44 10.56 24.18 -10.16
C GLU A 44 9.94 22.82 -9.84
N TYR A 45 10.41 21.77 -10.50
CA TYR A 45 9.99 20.39 -10.22
C TYR A 45 10.30 19.95 -8.79
N ASP A 46 11.51 20.24 -8.28
CA ASP A 46 11.91 19.93 -6.91
C ASP A 46 11.06 20.72 -5.89
N ARG A 47 10.70 21.98 -6.21
CA ARG A 47 9.79 22.81 -5.40
C ARG A 47 8.39 22.21 -5.34
N GLN A 48 7.81 21.84 -6.48
CA GLN A 48 6.48 21.20 -6.52
C GLN A 48 6.45 19.88 -5.78
N ARG A 49 7.52 19.10 -5.87
CA ARG A 49 7.65 17.83 -5.15
C ARG A 49 7.78 18.02 -3.63
N SER A 50 8.45 19.08 -3.18
CA SER A 50 8.56 19.42 -1.76
C SER A 50 7.22 19.92 -1.19
N TYR A 51 6.43 20.68 -1.95
CA TYR A 51 5.06 21.07 -1.57
C TYR A 51 4.14 19.84 -1.41
N LYS A 52 4.17 18.88 -2.34
CA LYS A 52 3.43 17.62 -2.21
C LYS A 52 3.84 16.77 -1.00
N LYS A 53 5.08 16.90 -0.50
CA LYS A 53 5.55 16.23 0.72
C LYS A 53 5.06 16.92 2.00
N GLN A 54 4.87 18.23 1.98
CA GLN A 54 4.43 19.02 3.16
C GLN A 54 2.91 19.03 3.34
N SER A 55 2.12 18.75 2.32
CA SER A 55 0.66 18.66 2.39
C SER A 55 0.10 17.35 2.94
N ARG A 56 0.95 16.46 3.48
CA ARG A 56 0.46 15.32 4.27
C ARG A 56 0.10 15.81 5.67
N PRO A 57 -1.15 15.63 6.14
CA PRO A 57 -1.53 15.98 7.50
C PRO A 57 -0.65 15.18 8.48
N ARG A 58 0.09 15.87 9.34
CA ARG A 58 0.72 15.22 10.50
C ARG A 58 -0.39 14.81 11.46
N PRO A 59 -0.36 13.59 12.02
CA PRO A 59 -1.25 13.26 13.12
C PRO A 59 -0.96 14.22 14.28
N SER A 60 -1.97 15.00 14.68
CA SER A 60 -1.95 15.84 15.86
C SER A 60 -1.87 14.93 17.09
N GLY A 61 -0.78 15.01 17.83
CA GLY A 61 -0.68 14.33 19.11
C GLY A 61 0.73 14.07 19.62
N GLN A 62 1.55 15.11 19.76
CA GLN A 62 2.61 15.13 20.79
C GLN A 62 2.89 16.58 21.20
N PRO A 63 2.88 16.90 22.51
CA PRO A 63 3.20 18.23 22.99
C PRO A 63 4.70 18.47 22.89
N ASN A 64 5.04 19.57 22.19
CA ASN A 64 6.40 20.06 22.11
C ASN A 64 6.69 20.94 23.33
N TRP A 65 7.41 20.39 24.32
CA TRP A 65 8.10 21.19 25.31
C TRP A 65 9.55 20.71 25.36
N ALA A 66 10.43 21.53 24.96
CA ALA A 66 11.82 21.75 25.33
C ALA A 66 12.64 22.19 24.11
N GLN A 67 12.88 23.44 24.02
CA GLN A 67 14.18 24.10 24.08
C GLN A 67 14.09 25.51 23.51
N GLU A 68 14.02 26.46 24.40
CA GLU A 68 14.43 27.82 24.12
C GLU A 68 15.96 27.88 24.11
N PRO A 69 16.59 28.57 23.15
CA PRO A 69 17.96 29.04 23.30
C PRO A 69 17.99 30.45 23.89
N PRO A 70 18.92 30.76 24.80
CA PRO A 70 19.01 32.05 25.43
C PRO A 70 19.74 33.09 24.56
N GLY A 71 19.14 34.29 24.52
CA GLY A 71 19.80 35.56 24.51
C GLY A 71 20.73 35.97 23.37
N GLY A 72 20.42 37.14 22.78
CA GLY A 72 21.41 37.84 21.98
C GLY A 72 20.84 39.08 21.26
N PHE A 73 20.99 40.21 21.84
CA PHE A 73 20.76 41.59 21.39
C PHE A 73 21.23 41.85 19.95
N GLY A 74 20.46 42.65 19.20
CA GLY A 74 20.89 43.24 17.96
C GLY A 74 19.86 44.07 17.25
N ARG A 75 19.57 45.28 17.77
CA ARG A 75 18.87 46.35 17.03
C ARG A 75 19.70 46.71 15.79
N ARG A 76 19.06 46.70 14.62
CA ARG A 76 19.47 47.53 13.47
C ARG A 76 18.26 48.41 13.04
N PRO A 77 18.47 49.73 12.90
CA PRO A 77 17.45 50.63 12.41
C PRO A 77 17.53 50.82 10.90
N GLY A 78 16.39 51.01 10.27
CA GLY A 78 16.26 51.68 8.99
C GLY A 78 16.30 50.79 7.74
N GLY A 79 15.18 50.78 7.03
CA GLY A 79 15.13 50.23 5.67
C GLY A 79 13.74 49.90 5.17
N ASN A 80 13.03 50.93 4.69
CA ASN A 80 12.08 50.85 3.58
C ASN A 80 10.85 49.94 3.74
N GLU A 81 9.75 50.50 4.13
CA GLU A 81 8.40 49.97 3.91
C GLU A 81 8.12 49.86 2.40
N GLN A 82 8.53 48.77 1.77
CA GLN A 82 7.89 48.31 0.56
C GLN A 82 6.74 47.43 0.97
N SER A 83 5.54 47.96 0.78
CA SER A 83 4.28 47.24 0.90
C SER A 83 4.35 45.98 0.06
N TYR A 84 4.56 44.82 0.70
CA TYR A 84 4.24 43.55 0.10
C TYR A 84 2.72 43.49 -0.04
N GLN A 85 2.24 43.82 -1.22
CA GLN A 85 0.93 43.38 -1.66
C GLN A 85 0.97 41.86 -1.64
N GLU A 86 0.27 41.26 -0.68
CA GLU A 86 -0.04 39.84 -0.75
C GLU A 86 -0.63 39.58 -2.14
N PRO A 87 -0.10 38.59 -2.90
CA PRO A 87 -0.75 38.20 -4.14
C PRO A 87 -2.16 37.78 -3.75
N PHE A 88 -3.15 38.50 -4.25
CA PHE A 88 -4.56 38.17 -4.16
C PHE A 88 -4.69 36.66 -4.22
N ALA A 89 -5.17 36.04 -3.14
CA ALA A 89 -5.74 34.73 -3.19
C ALA A 89 -6.88 34.84 -4.23
N ALA A 90 -6.61 34.36 -5.44
CA ALA A 90 -7.66 34.26 -6.43
C ALA A 90 -8.79 33.47 -5.76
N GLU A 91 -9.94 34.11 -5.59
CA GLU A 91 -11.14 33.42 -5.17
C GLU A 91 -11.28 32.22 -6.10
N PRO A 92 -11.52 31.00 -5.56
CA PRO A 92 -11.71 29.84 -6.42
C PRO A 92 -12.83 30.18 -7.40
N GLU A 93 -12.51 30.13 -8.68
CA GLU A 93 -13.51 30.36 -9.74
C GLU A 93 -14.72 29.47 -9.44
N PRO A 94 -15.95 29.96 -9.61
CA PRO A 94 -17.14 29.17 -9.36
C PRO A 94 -17.08 27.94 -10.24
N VAL A 95 -16.93 26.77 -9.60
CA VAL A 95 -16.89 25.48 -10.29
C VAL A 95 -18.28 25.27 -10.88
N ASP A 96 -18.35 25.11 -12.19
CA ASP A 96 -19.58 24.78 -12.90
C ASP A 96 -20.19 23.51 -12.26
N PRO A 97 -21.41 23.56 -11.71
CA PRO A 97 -22.04 22.44 -11.03
C PRO A 97 -22.23 21.22 -11.95
N ASP A 98 -22.26 21.43 -13.27
CA ASP A 98 -22.42 20.38 -14.28
C ASP A 98 -21.08 19.78 -14.77
N MET A 99 -19.95 20.30 -14.28
CA MET A 99 -18.64 19.78 -14.69
C MET A 99 -18.40 18.37 -14.16
N PRO A 100 -17.89 17.42 -15.01
CA PRO A 100 -17.49 16.09 -14.57
C PRO A 100 -16.49 16.14 -13.43
N THR A 101 -16.82 15.57 -12.28
CA THR A 101 -15.95 15.56 -11.10
C THR A 101 -15.54 14.13 -10.80
N SER A 102 -14.24 13.90 -10.66
CA SER A 102 -13.70 12.59 -10.28
C SER A 102 -14.17 12.16 -8.91
N GLY A 103 -14.43 10.88 -8.73
CA GLY A 103 -14.72 10.29 -7.43
C GLY A 103 -13.50 10.34 -6.49
N PHE A 104 -13.77 10.27 -5.20
CA PHE A 104 -12.73 10.28 -4.18
C PHE A 104 -12.00 8.95 -4.11
N ASP A 105 -10.69 9.03 -3.89
CA ASP A 105 -9.90 7.86 -3.51
C ASP A 105 -10.28 7.43 -2.10
N LEU A 106 -10.37 6.13 -1.89
CA LEU A 106 -10.69 5.54 -0.59
C LEU A 106 -9.46 4.82 -0.02
N GLN A 107 -9.27 4.92 1.28
CA GLN A 107 -8.16 4.27 1.96
C GLN A 107 -8.67 3.54 3.20
N PHE A 108 -8.44 2.21 3.25
CA PHE A 108 -8.83 1.36 4.37
C PHE A 108 -7.70 0.44 4.79
N ILE A 109 -7.88 -0.19 5.95
CA ILE A 109 -7.01 -1.26 6.46
C ILE A 109 -7.77 -2.58 6.26
N ILE A 110 -7.08 -3.58 5.71
CA ILE A 110 -7.62 -4.93 5.57
C ILE A 110 -6.83 -5.90 6.44
N ASP A 111 -7.51 -6.64 7.30
CA ASP A 111 -6.93 -7.69 8.11
C ASP A 111 -6.82 -8.99 7.30
N VAL A 112 -5.59 -9.46 7.14
CA VAL A 112 -5.27 -10.62 6.31
C VAL A 112 -4.63 -11.71 7.14
N PRO A 113 -5.15 -12.96 7.13
CA PRO A 113 -4.52 -14.08 7.83
C PRO A 113 -3.08 -14.33 7.37
N LEU A 114 -2.20 -14.67 8.30
CA LEU A 114 -0.78 -14.95 8.01
C LEU A 114 -0.56 -15.94 6.85
N PRO A 115 -1.29 -17.07 6.74
CA PRO A 115 -1.13 -18.00 5.61
C PRO A 115 -1.41 -17.33 4.26
N THR A 116 -2.44 -16.47 4.17
CA THR A 116 -2.78 -15.75 2.95
C THR A 116 -1.73 -14.70 2.60
N VAL A 117 -1.21 -13.97 3.60
CA VAL A 117 -0.08 -13.03 3.37
C VAL A 117 1.16 -13.78 2.89
N ALA A 118 1.43 -14.97 3.44
CA ALA A 118 2.61 -15.74 3.11
C ALA A 118 2.53 -16.43 1.75
N LEU A 119 1.36 -16.98 1.38
CA LEU A 119 1.19 -17.84 0.19
C LEU A 119 0.42 -17.16 -0.95
N GLY A 120 -0.22 -16.04 -0.67
CA GLY A 120 -1.17 -15.40 -1.56
C GLY A 120 -2.57 -16.01 -1.45
N GLY A 121 -3.53 -15.35 -2.04
CA GLY A 121 -4.92 -15.81 -2.04
C GLY A 121 -5.90 -14.70 -2.39
N THR A 122 -7.18 -14.98 -2.27
CA THR A 122 -8.25 -14.00 -2.48
C THR A 122 -9.07 -13.92 -1.22
N ILE A 123 -9.41 -12.70 -0.80
CA ILE A 123 -10.22 -12.42 0.39
C ILE A 123 -11.38 -11.52 0.00
N PRO A 124 -12.63 -11.86 0.36
CA PRO A 124 -13.74 -10.95 0.21
C PRO A 124 -13.59 -9.79 1.21
N TYR A 125 -13.72 -8.56 0.71
CA TYR A 125 -13.67 -7.36 1.50
C TYR A 125 -14.92 -6.52 1.29
N ILE A 126 -15.58 -6.15 2.37
CA ILE A 126 -16.80 -5.34 2.36
C ILE A 126 -16.41 -3.94 2.80
N TYR A 127 -16.77 -2.93 2.00
CA TYR A 127 -16.53 -1.53 2.33
C TYR A 127 -17.65 -0.65 1.80
N GLU A 128 -17.78 0.54 2.35
CA GLU A 128 -18.75 1.52 1.92
C GLU A 128 -18.12 2.50 0.95
N LYS A 129 -18.85 2.80 -0.13
CA LYS A 129 -18.45 3.83 -1.09
C LYS A 129 -19.64 4.60 -1.63
N TYR A 130 -19.35 5.77 -2.16
CA TYR A 130 -20.32 6.51 -2.95
C TYR A 130 -20.51 5.80 -4.31
N VAL A 131 -21.76 5.49 -4.62
CA VAL A 131 -22.18 4.92 -5.90
C VAL A 131 -23.25 5.81 -6.54
N LYS A 132 -23.42 5.72 -7.83
CA LYS A 132 -24.50 6.43 -8.51
C LYS A 132 -25.86 6.05 -7.95
N CYS A 133 -26.70 7.04 -7.71
CA CYS A 133 -28.07 6.80 -7.29
C CYS A 133 -28.81 6.05 -8.38
N GLN A 134 -29.33 4.87 -8.07
CA GLN A 134 -30.05 4.03 -9.04
C GLN A 134 -31.44 4.57 -9.40
N ASN A 135 -32.04 5.38 -8.50
CA ASN A 135 -33.36 5.94 -8.68
C ASN A 135 -33.40 7.06 -9.72
N CYS A 136 -32.29 7.81 -9.87
CA CYS A 136 -32.16 8.89 -10.85
C CYS A 136 -30.97 8.71 -11.82
N ASP A 137 -30.35 7.52 -11.85
CA ASP A 137 -29.17 7.22 -12.66
C ASP A 137 -28.04 8.24 -12.54
N GLY A 138 -27.95 8.89 -11.37
CA GLY A 138 -26.91 9.89 -11.09
C GLY A 138 -27.22 11.29 -11.63
N SER A 139 -28.44 11.57 -12.09
CA SER A 139 -28.87 12.92 -12.50
C SER A 139 -29.14 13.85 -11.31
N GLY A 140 -29.52 13.29 -10.16
CA GLY A 140 -29.96 14.05 -8.98
C GLY A 140 -31.43 14.47 -9.05
N ILE A 141 -32.11 14.32 -10.19
CA ILE A 141 -33.47 14.83 -10.45
C ILE A 141 -34.37 13.65 -10.83
N GLN A 142 -35.64 13.73 -10.47
CA GLN A 142 -36.69 12.78 -10.85
C GLN A 142 -37.91 13.57 -11.33
N GLY A 143 -38.01 13.69 -12.65
CA GLY A 143 -38.97 14.60 -13.28
C GLY A 143 -38.53 16.06 -13.11
N GLU A 144 -39.38 16.89 -12.46
CA GLU A 144 -39.08 18.30 -12.17
C GLU A 144 -38.55 18.50 -10.74
N ASP A 145 -38.60 17.45 -9.91
CA ASP A 145 -38.20 17.48 -8.49
C ASP A 145 -36.85 16.85 -8.23
N GLU A 146 -36.25 17.18 -7.07
CA GLU A 146 -35.07 16.50 -6.57
C GLU A 146 -35.34 15.01 -6.29
N CYS A 147 -34.40 14.15 -6.65
CA CYS A 147 -34.52 12.72 -6.38
C CYS A 147 -34.62 12.47 -4.86
N SER A 148 -35.66 11.76 -4.43
CA SER A 148 -35.95 11.45 -3.02
C SER A 148 -34.83 10.65 -2.33
N ASP A 149 -34.14 9.77 -3.06
CA ASP A 149 -33.08 8.89 -2.52
C ASP A 149 -31.76 9.62 -2.28
N CYS A 150 -31.31 10.40 -3.24
CA CYS A 150 -30.04 11.11 -3.11
C CYS A 150 -30.16 12.59 -2.78
N GLN A 151 -31.38 13.15 -2.72
CA GLN A 151 -31.65 14.56 -2.39
C GLN A 151 -30.78 15.50 -3.25
N GLY A 152 -30.83 15.36 -4.56
CA GLY A 152 -30.07 16.14 -5.52
C GLY A 152 -28.56 15.82 -5.58
N LYS A 153 -28.02 15.01 -4.64
CA LYS A 153 -26.57 14.74 -4.52
C LYS A 153 -26.00 13.82 -5.59
N GLN A 154 -26.84 13.19 -6.41
CA GLN A 154 -26.48 12.25 -7.49
C GLN A 154 -25.88 10.91 -7.02
N LEU A 155 -25.28 10.88 -5.84
CA LEU A 155 -24.58 9.74 -5.24
C LEU A 155 -25.22 9.33 -3.91
N VAL A 156 -25.18 8.04 -3.64
CA VAL A 156 -25.61 7.43 -2.37
C VAL A 156 -24.48 6.54 -1.82
N VAL A 157 -24.40 6.39 -0.50
CA VAL A 157 -23.46 5.45 0.13
C VAL A 157 -24.03 4.06 0.11
N ARG A 158 -23.27 3.07 -0.36
CA ARG A 158 -23.64 1.65 -0.32
C ARG A 158 -22.45 0.77 0.04
N SER A 159 -22.75 -0.30 0.74
CA SER A 159 -21.78 -1.38 1.00
C SER A 159 -21.56 -2.19 -0.27
N VAL A 160 -20.30 -2.40 -0.62
CA VAL A 160 -19.88 -3.17 -1.81
C VAL A 160 -18.91 -4.25 -1.38
N THR A 161 -19.12 -5.47 -1.89
CA THR A 161 -18.19 -6.59 -1.70
C THR A 161 -17.21 -6.65 -2.86
N LEU A 162 -15.94 -6.78 -2.55
CA LEU A 162 -14.85 -6.89 -3.53
C LEU A 162 -13.94 -8.05 -3.18
N ASP A 163 -13.68 -8.93 -4.14
CA ASP A 163 -12.68 -9.97 -4.01
C ASP A 163 -11.28 -9.39 -4.21
N VAL A 164 -10.55 -9.25 -3.11
CA VAL A 164 -9.20 -8.67 -3.08
C VAL A 164 -8.17 -9.77 -3.25
N LYS A 165 -7.41 -9.72 -4.33
CA LYS A 165 -6.30 -10.63 -4.58
C LYS A 165 -5.05 -10.17 -3.83
N ILE A 166 -4.63 -10.96 -2.85
CA ILE A 166 -3.43 -10.72 -2.05
C ILE A 166 -2.23 -11.38 -2.75
N PRO A 167 -1.20 -10.60 -3.11
CA PRO A 167 0.01 -11.15 -3.72
C PRO A 167 0.76 -12.07 -2.74
N PRO A 168 1.33 -13.19 -3.22
CA PRO A 168 2.09 -14.10 -2.38
C PRO A 168 3.35 -13.45 -1.81
N GLY A 169 3.55 -13.59 -0.51
CA GLY A 169 4.70 -13.06 0.20
C GLY A 169 4.69 -11.56 0.46
N VAL A 170 3.54 -10.91 0.26
CA VAL A 170 3.38 -9.47 0.50
C VAL A 170 3.87 -9.08 1.90
N ALA A 171 4.45 -7.89 2.03
CA ALA A 171 4.92 -7.38 3.32
C ALA A 171 3.75 -6.89 4.18
N ASP A 172 3.92 -6.97 5.51
CA ASP A 172 3.00 -6.30 6.43
C ASP A 172 3.00 -4.78 6.20
N LYS A 173 1.86 -4.14 6.39
CA LYS A 173 1.64 -2.70 6.14
C LYS A 173 1.82 -2.26 4.68
N HIS A 174 1.97 -3.18 3.75
CA HIS A 174 1.98 -2.87 2.32
C HIS A 174 0.61 -2.35 1.87
N THR A 175 0.60 -1.38 0.95
CA THR A 175 -0.64 -0.81 0.41
C THR A 175 -0.89 -1.36 -0.99
N LEU A 176 -2.03 -2.00 -1.17
CA LEU A 176 -2.54 -2.43 -2.48
C LEU A 176 -3.38 -1.32 -3.09
N ALA A 177 -3.09 -0.93 -4.32
CA ALA A 177 -3.91 0.00 -5.10
C ALA A 177 -4.81 -0.78 -6.05
N ILE A 178 -6.11 -0.56 -5.94
CA ILE A 178 -7.13 -1.19 -6.80
C ILE A 178 -7.81 -0.08 -7.59
N ILE A 179 -7.45 -0.01 -8.85
CA ILE A 179 -7.85 1.06 -9.76
C ILE A 179 -9.36 1.06 -9.98
N LYS A 180 -9.96 2.26 -9.98
CA LYS A 180 -11.40 2.52 -10.22
C LYS A 180 -12.34 1.81 -9.23
N LYS A 181 -11.89 1.51 -8.03
CA LYS A 181 -12.72 0.91 -6.97
C LYS A 181 -13.01 1.86 -5.80
N GLY A 182 -12.60 3.12 -5.89
CA GLY A 182 -12.97 4.19 -4.98
C GLY A 182 -14.40 4.68 -5.16
N GLY A 183 -14.71 5.89 -4.70
CA GLY A 183 -16.00 6.54 -4.88
C GLY A 183 -16.29 6.80 -6.34
N GLU A 184 -17.58 6.76 -6.73
CA GLU A 184 -18.00 7.17 -8.07
C GLU A 184 -17.88 8.70 -8.23
N GLY A 185 -17.59 9.13 -9.45
CA GLY A 185 -17.59 10.54 -9.81
C GLY A 185 -19.00 11.08 -10.08
N LYS A 186 -19.14 12.41 -10.04
CA LYS A 186 -20.36 13.12 -10.42
C LYS A 186 -20.30 13.54 -11.89
N ASN A 187 -21.47 13.78 -12.48
CA ASN A 187 -21.61 14.31 -13.84
C ASN A 187 -20.78 13.53 -14.89
N GLY A 188 -20.70 12.20 -14.75
CA GLY A 188 -19.91 11.35 -15.64
C GLY A 188 -18.41 11.34 -15.40
N GLY A 189 -17.93 11.95 -14.31
CA GLY A 189 -16.53 11.89 -13.91
C GLY A 189 -16.08 10.45 -13.58
N PRO A 190 -14.78 10.14 -13.73
CA PRO A 190 -14.25 8.82 -13.45
C PRO A 190 -14.30 8.49 -11.95
N PRO A 191 -14.45 7.21 -11.58
CA PRO A 191 -14.33 6.79 -10.20
C PRO A 191 -12.88 6.96 -9.68
N GLY A 192 -12.73 7.19 -8.39
CA GLY A 192 -11.45 7.17 -7.69
C GLY A 192 -10.89 5.77 -7.51
N ASP A 193 -9.74 5.66 -6.86
CA ASP A 193 -9.05 4.41 -6.58
C ASP A 193 -9.28 3.95 -5.12
N LEU A 194 -9.09 2.66 -4.90
CA LEU A 194 -9.17 2.06 -3.57
C LEU A 194 -7.77 1.62 -3.12
N PHE A 195 -7.31 2.14 -1.98
CA PHE A 195 -6.04 1.79 -1.36
C PHE A 195 -6.31 0.95 -0.11
N LEU A 196 -5.85 -0.30 -0.12
CA LEU A 196 -5.98 -1.21 1.00
C LEU A 196 -4.62 -1.45 1.65
N LYS A 197 -4.47 -0.99 2.89
CA LYS A 197 -3.27 -1.25 3.68
C LYS A 197 -3.41 -2.59 4.40
N ILE A 198 -2.53 -3.53 4.08
CA ILE A 198 -2.52 -4.87 4.68
C ILE A 198 -2.10 -4.79 6.14
N ASN A 199 -2.89 -5.38 7.01
CA ASN A 199 -2.57 -5.66 8.39
C ASN A 199 -2.55 -7.17 8.57
N THR A 200 -1.37 -7.73 8.85
CA THR A 200 -1.22 -9.18 9.02
C THR A 200 -1.76 -9.60 10.38
N GLN A 201 -2.79 -10.45 10.39
CA GLN A 201 -3.30 -11.02 11.62
C GLN A 201 -2.27 -11.95 12.27
N PRO A 202 -2.03 -11.85 13.58
CA PRO A 202 -1.19 -12.79 14.29
C PRO A 202 -1.77 -14.20 14.21
N HIS A 203 -0.90 -15.20 14.07
CA HIS A 203 -1.31 -16.61 14.03
C HIS A 203 -0.86 -17.33 15.31
N PRO A 204 -1.69 -18.20 15.92
CA PRO A 204 -1.34 -18.82 17.19
C PRO A 204 -0.10 -19.71 17.16
N HIS A 205 0.19 -20.35 16.02
CA HIS A 205 1.28 -21.30 15.90
C HIS A 205 2.44 -20.82 15.01
N PHE A 206 2.22 -19.78 14.20
CA PHE A 206 3.22 -19.34 13.21
C PHE A 206 3.59 -17.88 13.41
N LYS A 207 4.89 -17.62 13.34
CA LYS A 207 5.45 -16.26 13.34
C LYS A 207 6.28 -16.07 12.07
N ARG A 208 6.00 -15.04 11.30
CA ARG A 208 6.79 -14.72 10.11
C ARG A 208 7.97 -13.83 10.47
N ILE A 209 9.17 -14.20 10.05
CA ILE A 209 10.37 -13.38 10.09
C ILE A 209 10.93 -13.28 8.68
N LYS A 210 10.76 -12.13 8.05
CA LYS A 210 11.09 -11.90 6.62
C LYS A 210 10.34 -12.91 5.72
N ASN A 211 11.07 -13.90 5.18
CA ASN A 211 10.53 -14.92 4.30
C ASN A 211 10.40 -16.28 5.00
N ASP A 212 10.97 -16.43 6.18
CA ASP A 212 10.87 -17.66 6.95
C ASP A 212 9.69 -17.62 7.91
N ILE A 213 9.16 -18.79 8.21
CA ILE A 213 8.10 -19.01 9.17
C ILE A 213 8.69 -19.78 10.35
N ILE A 214 8.44 -19.31 11.55
CA ILE A 214 8.80 -19.99 12.78
C ILE A 214 7.56 -20.61 13.38
N SER A 215 7.65 -21.87 13.78
CA SER A 215 6.62 -22.61 14.51
C SER A 215 7.22 -23.24 15.75
N GLN A 216 6.52 -23.16 16.88
CA GLN A 216 6.84 -23.94 18.07
C GLN A 216 5.99 -25.20 18.06
N VAL A 217 6.62 -26.35 18.24
CA VAL A 217 5.96 -27.66 18.23
C VAL A 217 6.38 -28.40 19.49
N THR A 218 5.40 -28.83 20.27
CA THR A 218 5.64 -29.67 21.45
C THR A 218 5.58 -31.13 21.03
N ILE A 219 6.60 -31.89 21.38
CA ILE A 219 6.73 -33.33 21.11
C ILE A 219 6.77 -34.09 22.43
N PRO A 220 6.26 -35.34 22.46
CA PRO A 220 6.37 -36.21 23.63
C PRO A 220 7.85 -36.47 23.99
N ARG A 221 8.16 -36.53 25.29
CA ARG A 221 9.51 -36.82 25.79
C ARG A 221 10.10 -38.09 25.21
N LYS A 222 9.30 -39.16 25.17
CA LYS A 222 9.71 -40.44 24.56
C LYS A 222 10.19 -40.28 23.12
N LEU A 223 9.52 -39.46 22.30
CA LEU A 223 9.93 -39.19 20.93
C LEU A 223 11.21 -38.36 20.87
N ALA A 224 11.42 -37.43 21.81
CA ALA A 224 12.65 -36.67 21.91
C ALA A 224 13.85 -37.55 22.27
N ASP A 225 13.66 -38.55 23.18
CA ASP A 225 14.71 -39.42 23.66
C ASP A 225 15.05 -40.53 22.66
N GLU A 226 14.05 -41.16 22.02
CA GLU A 226 14.21 -42.34 21.16
C GLU A 226 14.28 -41.98 19.65
N GLY A 227 13.95 -40.74 19.32
CA GLY A 227 13.78 -40.33 17.93
C GLY A 227 12.52 -40.91 17.27
N GLY A 228 12.28 -40.60 16.00
CA GLY A 228 11.16 -41.12 15.24
C GLY A 228 10.49 -40.12 14.32
N THR A 229 9.27 -40.43 13.92
CA THR A 229 8.51 -39.56 12.99
C THR A 229 7.40 -38.81 13.69
N PHE A 230 7.23 -37.55 13.33
CA PHE A 230 6.21 -36.68 13.88
C PHE A 230 5.50 -35.88 12.78
N LYS A 231 4.17 -35.65 12.94
CA LYS A 231 3.37 -34.88 11.98
C LYS A 231 3.28 -33.44 12.43
N VAL A 232 3.80 -32.51 11.61
CA VAL A 232 3.73 -31.07 11.88
C VAL A 232 2.83 -30.36 10.87
N LYS A 233 2.12 -29.35 11.34
CA LYS A 233 1.35 -28.46 10.46
C LYS A 233 2.32 -27.45 9.81
N THR A 234 2.17 -27.26 8.50
CA THR A 234 2.77 -26.14 7.77
C THR A 234 1.70 -25.12 7.42
N LEU A 235 2.02 -24.07 6.69
CA LEU A 235 1.05 -23.00 6.34
C LEU A 235 -0.18 -23.53 5.58
N ASN A 236 -0.04 -24.62 4.81
CA ASN A 236 -1.11 -25.12 3.91
C ASN A 236 -1.33 -26.63 3.96
N LYS A 237 -0.47 -27.38 4.66
CA LYS A 237 -0.56 -28.87 4.70
C LYS A 237 0.03 -29.41 6.00
N THR A 238 -0.11 -30.71 6.20
CA THR A 238 0.60 -31.46 7.23
C THR A 238 1.76 -32.19 6.59
N LYS A 239 2.93 -32.18 7.23
CA LYS A 239 4.15 -32.85 6.78
C LYS A 239 4.66 -33.76 7.89
N THR A 240 5.14 -34.95 7.52
CA THR A 240 5.85 -35.83 8.44
C THR A 240 7.33 -35.44 8.44
N ILE A 241 7.90 -35.27 9.60
CA ILE A 241 9.31 -34.99 9.84
C ILE A 241 9.94 -36.12 10.64
N GLU A 242 11.25 -36.29 10.53
CA GLU A 242 12.04 -37.12 11.40
C GLU A 242 12.56 -36.25 12.54
N VAL A 243 12.43 -36.76 13.75
CA VAL A 243 12.98 -36.20 14.99
C VAL A 243 14.18 -37.06 15.36
N GLU A 244 15.34 -36.45 15.54
CA GLU A 244 16.57 -37.17 15.89
C GLU A 244 16.54 -37.63 17.34
N GLU A 245 17.19 -38.78 17.65
CA GLU A 245 17.35 -39.25 19.01
C GLU A 245 18.13 -38.23 19.86
N GLY A 246 17.63 -37.91 21.05
CA GLY A 246 18.25 -36.96 21.93
C GLY A 246 17.95 -35.48 21.59
N THR A 247 16.89 -35.21 20.83
CA THR A 247 16.45 -33.83 20.51
C THR A 247 16.20 -33.02 21.78
N LEU A 248 16.79 -31.82 21.86
CA LEU A 248 16.69 -30.93 23.03
C LEU A 248 15.62 -29.86 22.88
N ILE A 249 15.16 -29.33 24.03
CA ILE A 249 14.27 -28.17 24.07
C ILE A 249 14.94 -26.97 23.41
N GLY A 250 14.22 -26.32 22.48
CA GLY A 250 14.71 -25.16 21.74
C GLY A 250 15.51 -25.48 20.49
N GLU A 251 15.80 -26.76 20.25
CA GLU A 251 16.45 -27.20 19.02
C GLU A 251 15.61 -26.84 17.79
N GLU A 252 16.27 -26.51 16.68
CA GLU A 252 15.62 -26.01 15.48
C GLU A 252 15.77 -26.99 14.32
N LEU A 253 14.64 -27.42 13.76
CA LEU A 253 14.58 -28.16 12.49
C LEU A 253 14.15 -27.23 11.36
N ARG A 254 14.98 -27.16 10.31
CA ARG A 254 14.69 -26.33 9.13
C ARG A 254 14.11 -27.15 7.99
N ILE A 255 12.88 -26.82 7.58
CA ILE A 255 12.20 -27.43 6.43
C ILE A 255 12.25 -26.45 5.26
N ARG A 256 13.08 -26.77 4.27
CA ARG A 256 13.29 -25.90 3.10
C ARG A 256 12.03 -25.75 2.25
N GLY A 257 11.76 -24.52 1.80
CA GLY A 257 10.67 -24.22 0.88
C GLY A 257 9.27 -24.27 1.47
N GLU A 258 9.11 -24.35 2.82
CA GLU A 258 7.80 -24.35 3.49
C GLU A 258 7.51 -23.01 4.20
N GLY A 259 8.31 -21.97 3.94
CA GLY A 259 8.11 -20.60 4.42
C GLY A 259 7.19 -19.77 3.55
N ALA A 260 7.27 -18.44 3.70
CA ALA A 260 6.53 -17.47 2.89
C ALA A 260 7.07 -17.39 1.46
N ALA A 261 6.19 -17.01 0.53
CA ALA A 261 6.56 -16.84 -0.86
C ALA A 261 7.54 -15.67 -1.06
N ILE A 262 8.41 -15.81 -2.05
CA ILE A 262 9.40 -14.83 -2.48
C ILE A 262 9.25 -14.64 -3.99
N ASN A 263 9.53 -13.45 -4.50
CA ASN A 263 9.49 -13.15 -5.93
C ASN A 263 8.18 -13.60 -6.60
N TRP A 264 7.04 -13.17 -6.07
CA TRP A 264 5.71 -13.48 -6.61
C TRP A 264 5.40 -14.98 -6.66
N GLY A 265 5.89 -15.74 -5.66
CA GLY A 265 5.63 -17.18 -5.54
C GLY A 265 6.60 -18.11 -6.27
N LYS A 266 7.62 -17.59 -6.98
CA LYS A 266 8.62 -18.42 -7.68
C LYS A 266 9.53 -19.21 -6.73
N LYS A 267 9.74 -18.72 -5.54
CA LYS A 267 10.51 -19.35 -4.46
C LYS A 267 9.77 -19.19 -3.15
N ARG A 268 10.12 -19.97 -2.17
CA ARG A 268 9.63 -19.84 -0.79
C ARG A 268 10.79 -19.83 0.17
N GLY A 269 10.64 -19.14 1.29
CA GLY A 269 11.51 -19.26 2.46
C GLY A 269 11.35 -20.61 3.14
N ASP A 270 11.90 -20.74 4.33
CA ASP A 270 11.93 -21.98 5.07
C ASP A 270 10.94 -21.95 6.25
N LEU A 271 10.50 -23.12 6.69
CA LEU A 271 9.81 -23.29 7.96
C LEU A 271 10.85 -23.75 9.00
N ILE A 272 10.98 -22.99 10.07
CA ILE A 272 11.86 -23.29 11.20
C ILE A 272 10.97 -23.77 12.34
N ILE A 273 11.11 -25.02 12.71
CA ILE A 273 10.41 -25.63 13.84
C ILE A 273 11.34 -25.57 15.05
N LYS A 274 10.84 -24.99 16.14
CA LYS A 274 11.49 -25.03 17.44
C LYS A 274 10.80 -26.07 18.30
N PHE A 275 11.55 -27.07 18.75
CA PHE A 275 11.02 -28.13 19.58
C PHE A 275 10.80 -27.69 21.00
N ASN A 276 9.64 -28.03 21.52
CA ASN A 276 9.31 -28.05 22.94
C ASN A 276 9.07 -29.50 23.34
N ILE A 277 9.35 -29.89 24.57
CA ILE A 277 9.17 -31.25 25.06
C ILE A 277 8.10 -31.23 26.12
N GLU A 278 7.12 -32.14 26.04
CA GLU A 278 6.13 -32.30 27.10
C GLU A 278 6.84 -32.69 28.40
N GLU A 279 6.51 -31.98 29.50
CA GLU A 279 6.93 -32.41 30.83
C GLU A 279 6.08 -33.61 31.19
N ASP A 280 6.71 -34.70 31.68
CA ASP A 280 5.98 -35.84 32.22
C ASP A 280 5.21 -35.37 33.44
N ASP A 281 3.87 -35.33 33.36
CA ASP A 281 3.02 -35.15 34.53
C ASP A 281 3.27 -36.35 35.47
N SER A 282 4.01 -36.09 36.54
CA SER A 282 4.34 -37.04 37.63
C SER A 282 3.15 -37.25 38.53
#